data_7231233ef9537e686f570194b3ca7dc4
#
_entry.id   7231233ef9537e686f570194b3ca7dc4
#
_cell.length_a   1.000
_cell.length_b   1.000
_cell.length_c   1.000
_cell.angle_alpha   90.00
_cell.angle_beta   90.00
_cell.angle_gamma   90.00
#
_symmetry.space_group_name_H-M   'P 1'
#
loop_
_entity.id
_entity.type
_entity.pdbx_description
1 polymer ?
#
loop_
_entity_poly.entity_id
_entity_poly.type
_entity_poly.pdbx_seq_one_letter_code
_entity_poly.pdbx_strand_id
1 'polypeptide(L)' 'MVREIMDYISSCDEAVGKALYAEYHRQQRNLELIASENIVSPAVMLAMGTVPTNKYAEGYPEKRYYG' A
#
# COMPACT_ATOMS: atom_id res chain seq x y z
N MET A 1 1.14 13.31 -1.31
CA MET A 1 1.50 12.25 -2.27
C MET A 1 0.58 11.05 -2.21
N VAL A 2 0.32 10.49 -1.03
CA VAL A 2 -0.64 9.38 -0.93
C VAL A 2 -2.02 9.79 -1.43
N ARG A 3 -2.44 11.02 -1.15
CA ARG A 3 -3.74 11.52 -1.61
C ARG A 3 -3.84 11.57 -3.14
N GLU A 4 -2.78 11.96 -3.81
CA GLU A 4 -2.77 11.99 -5.28
C GLU A 4 -2.93 10.59 -5.85
N ILE A 5 -2.32 9.59 -5.20
CA ILE A 5 -2.46 8.19 -5.61
C ILE A 5 -3.89 7.73 -5.41
N MET A 6 -4.49 8.04 -4.24
CA MET A 6 -5.88 7.68 -3.97
C MET A 6 -6.84 8.37 -4.94
N ASP A 7 -6.55 9.62 -5.30
CA ASP A 7 -7.35 10.35 -6.29
C ASP A 7 -7.26 9.70 -7.66
N TYR A 8 -6.07 9.26 -8.05
CA TYR A 8 -5.91 8.53 -9.31
C TYR A 8 -6.72 7.23 -9.31
N ILE A 9 -6.66 6.47 -8.21
CA ILE A 9 -7.42 5.23 -8.09
C ILE A 9 -8.92 5.53 -8.14
N SER A 10 -9.36 6.60 -7.50
CA SER A 10 -10.77 7.01 -7.55
C SER A 10 -11.24 7.30 -8.96
N SER A 11 -10.35 7.85 -9.80
CA SER A 11 -10.68 8.10 -11.19
C SER A 11 -10.80 6.81 -12.01
N CYS A 12 -10.12 5.75 -11.60
CA CYS A 12 -10.19 4.45 -12.26
C CYS A 12 -11.34 3.61 -11.74
N ASP A 13 -11.62 3.68 -10.44
CA ASP A 13 -12.68 2.91 -9.78
C ASP A 13 -13.18 3.70 -8.57
N GLU A 14 -14.34 4.31 -8.73
CA GLU A 14 -14.90 5.18 -7.70
C GLU A 14 -15.20 4.45 -6.40
N ALA A 15 -15.68 3.22 -6.47
CA ALA A 15 -16.02 2.45 -5.28
C ALA A 15 -14.77 2.10 -4.47
N VAL A 16 -13.70 1.70 -5.14
CA VAL A 16 -12.41 1.43 -4.49
C VAL A 16 -11.85 2.71 -3.91
N GLY A 17 -11.91 3.81 -4.64
CA GLY A 17 -11.45 5.10 -4.15
C GLY A 17 -12.16 5.54 -2.89
N LYS A 18 -13.47 5.37 -2.83
CA LYS A 18 -14.27 5.67 -1.63
C LYS A 18 -13.83 4.82 -0.44
N ALA A 19 -13.60 3.54 -0.67
CA ALA A 19 -13.16 2.63 0.40
C ALA A 19 -11.79 3.05 0.94
N LEU A 20 -10.86 3.43 0.05
CA LEU A 20 -9.54 3.90 0.45
C LEU A 20 -9.62 5.17 1.29
N TYR A 21 -10.42 6.15 0.88
CA TYR A 21 -10.57 7.37 1.65
C TYR A 21 -11.25 7.13 3.00
N ALA A 22 -12.22 6.24 3.06
CA ALA A 22 -12.86 5.89 4.32
C ALA A 22 -11.84 5.30 5.29
N GLU A 23 -10.99 4.39 4.81
CA GLU A 23 -9.96 3.78 5.65
C GLU A 23 -8.87 4.78 6.03
N TYR A 24 -8.49 5.67 5.10
CA TYR A 24 -7.52 6.74 5.37
C TYR A 24 -7.98 7.60 6.54
N HIS A 25 -9.24 8.05 6.52
CA HIS A 25 -9.79 8.85 7.60
C HIS A 25 -9.94 8.06 8.90
N ARG A 26 -10.28 6.77 8.81
CA ARG A 26 -10.35 5.93 10.00
C ARG A 26 -8.99 5.83 10.69
N GLN A 27 -7.93 5.62 9.93
CA GLN A 27 -6.58 5.52 10.47
C GLN A 27 -6.10 6.83 11.08
N GLN A 28 -6.54 7.97 10.56
CA GLN A 28 -6.16 9.27 11.10
C GLN A 28 -6.81 9.57 12.44
N ARG A 29 -8.02 9.04 12.70
CA ARG A 29 -8.74 9.40 13.93
C ARG A 29 -8.68 8.32 15.00
N ASN A 30 -8.27 7.11 14.69
CA ASN A 30 -8.24 6.01 15.65
C ASN A 30 -6.82 5.68 16.09
N LEU A 31 -6.68 5.34 17.36
CA LEU A 31 -5.42 4.81 17.91
C LEU A 31 -5.54 3.29 17.96
N GLU A 32 -4.66 2.61 17.25
CA GLU A 32 -4.65 1.14 17.20
C GLU A 32 -3.56 0.61 18.13
N LEU A 33 -3.96 -0.27 19.05
CA LEU A 33 -3.04 -0.86 20.03
C LEU A 33 -2.79 -2.34 19.75
N ILE A 34 -2.93 -2.75 18.51
CA ILE A 34 -2.73 -4.13 18.09
C ILE A 34 -1.30 -4.30 17.60
N ALA A 35 -0.59 -5.27 18.19
CA ALA A 35 0.84 -5.45 17.90
C ALA A 35 1.14 -5.82 16.44
N SER A 36 0.16 -6.35 15.71
CA SER A 36 0.34 -6.73 14.32
C SER A 36 0.20 -5.54 13.36
N GLU A 37 -0.16 -4.37 13.86
CA GLU A 37 -0.38 -3.20 13.02
C GLU A 37 0.74 -2.19 13.18
N ASN A 38 1.06 -1.51 12.10
CA ASN A 38 2.11 -0.50 12.08
C ASN A 38 1.78 0.58 11.06
N ILE A 39 2.05 1.81 11.44
CA ILE A 39 1.89 2.94 10.52
C ILE A 39 3.24 3.17 9.85
N VAL A 40 3.29 2.92 8.56
CA VAL A 40 4.51 3.07 7.77
C VAL A 40 4.60 4.45 7.14
N SER A 41 5.80 4.84 6.72
CA SER A 41 6.00 6.11 6.03
C SER A 41 5.31 6.08 4.65
N PRO A 42 4.96 7.26 4.11
CA PRO A 42 4.43 7.30 2.75
C PRO A 42 5.34 6.65 1.72
N ALA A 43 6.66 6.79 1.87
CA ALA A 43 7.60 6.19 0.93
C ALA A 43 7.51 4.67 0.91
N VAL A 44 7.41 4.04 2.07
CA VAL A 44 7.24 2.58 2.16
C VAL A 44 5.92 2.17 1.54
N MET A 45 4.86 2.90 1.87
CA MET A 45 3.53 2.62 1.36
C MET A 45 3.48 2.67 -0.17
N LEU A 46 4.12 3.69 -0.75
CA LEU A 46 4.16 3.85 -2.20
C LEU A 46 5.04 2.81 -2.87
N ALA A 47 6.16 2.44 -2.25
CA ALA A 47 7.05 1.43 -2.81
C ALA A 47 6.33 0.10 -3.00
N MET A 48 5.47 -0.28 -2.05
CA MET A 48 4.69 -1.52 -2.13
C MET A 48 3.76 -1.54 -3.32
N GLY A 49 3.33 -0.38 -3.80
CA GLY A 49 2.41 -0.27 -4.93
C GLY A 49 3.11 -0.13 -6.27
N THR A 50 4.44 -0.19 -6.32
CA THR A 50 5.16 -0.05 -7.59
C THR A 50 5.47 -1.44 -8.19
N VAL A 51 6.46 -1.49 -9.08
CA VAL A 51 6.72 -2.67 -9.89
C VAL A 51 7.02 -3.97 -9.13
N PRO A 52 7.57 -3.95 -7.90
CA PRO A 52 7.73 -5.21 -7.17
C PRO A 52 6.41 -5.95 -6.91
N THR A 53 5.29 -5.24 -6.97
CA THR A 53 3.96 -5.84 -6.83
C THR A 53 3.71 -6.93 -7.89
N ASN A 54 4.36 -6.80 -9.04
CA ASN A 54 4.19 -7.73 -10.15
C ASN A 54 5.11 -8.94 -10.07
N LYS A 55 6.06 -8.94 -9.13
CA LYS A 55 7.16 -9.91 -9.19
C LYS A 55 7.19 -10.81 -7.96
N TYR A 56 7.08 -12.06 -8.23
CA TYR A 56 7.40 -13.08 -7.25
C TYR A 56 8.92 -13.23 -7.13
N ALA A 57 9.45 -13.46 -5.91
CA ALA A 57 10.87 -13.70 -5.68
C ALA A 57 11.06 -14.69 -4.55
N GLU A 58 11.85 -15.72 -4.81
CA GLU A 58 12.18 -16.74 -3.82
C GLU A 58 13.67 -17.04 -3.90
N GLY A 59 14.33 -17.12 -2.75
CA GLY A 59 15.77 -17.30 -2.66
C GLY A 59 16.47 -15.95 -2.49
N TYR A 60 17.80 -16.00 -2.40
CA TYR A 60 18.63 -14.82 -2.18
C TYR A 60 19.14 -14.26 -3.51
N PRO A 61 19.64 -13.02 -3.50
CA PRO A 61 20.23 -12.45 -4.71
C PRO A 61 21.29 -13.40 -5.31
N GLU A 62 21.25 -13.55 -6.63
CA GLU A 62 22.09 -14.47 -7.38
C GLU A 62 21.83 -15.94 -7.08
N LYS A 63 20.86 -16.22 -6.22
CA LYS A 63 20.44 -17.59 -5.88
C LYS A 63 18.93 -17.70 -5.92
N ARG A 64 18.31 -17.05 -6.90
CA ARG A 64 16.87 -17.10 -7.11
C ARG A 64 16.46 -18.43 -7.72
N TYR A 65 15.29 -18.91 -7.32
CA TYR A 65 14.71 -20.11 -7.94
C TYR A 65 14.12 -19.81 -9.32
N TYR A 66 13.63 -18.57 -9.52
CA TYR A 66 13.02 -18.15 -10.79
C TYR A 66 13.48 -16.76 -11.15
N GLY A 67 13.55 -16.51 -12.45
CA GLY A 67 13.80 -15.20 -13.00
C GLY A 67 15.02 -14.48 -12.54
#